data_4f70bf449c2d344828a54e5c377d5c64
#
_entry.id   4f70bf449c2d344828a54e5c377d5c64
#
_cell.length_a   1.000
_cell.length_b   1.000
_cell.length_c   1.000
_cell.angle_alpha   90.00
_cell.angle_beta   90.00
_cell.angle_gamma   90.00
#
_symmetry.space_group_name_H-M   'P 1'
#
loop_
_entity.id
_entity.type
_entity.pdbx_description
1 polymer ?
#
loop_
_entity_poly.entity_id
_entity_poly.type
_entity_poly.pdbx_seq_one_letter_code
_entity_poly.pdbx_strand_id
1 'polypeptide(L)'
;MFELKKYCPPEFAKPCFAAAPDAQYAPAPRDGVAPANFHSTSVFPEYFKLDGQWLLARESRMDCAAVYEDGRIAVKELRNLHRGDKVILGRTEDASEGIYVHADCFGAPRQNEDAFAFRGNRTRETAFSRDYDELISLLRYERQHGKIVWVAGPALAFDYDARRAMAALINAGYVHALLAGNALATHDLEAAWLHTALGQDIYTQRTVHNGHCNHLDLINAVRECGSVPQFIAREHIDNGIIYSCKKNGVPYVLGGSIRDDGPLPPVYADVYAAQDAMRAQIRGATTVICLATMLHSIAVGNMMPAYRVMKDGSIRPVYFYCVDVSEFTINKLADRGSLTARGIVTNVQDFVVTLQKGLGL
;
A
#
# COMPACT_ATOMS: atom_id res chain seq x y z
N MET A 1 20.89 -8.20 -11.68
CA MET A 1 20.78 -7.21 -10.58
C MET A 1 19.55 -6.37 -10.88
N PHE A 2 18.68 -6.07 -9.92
CA PHE A 2 17.50 -5.23 -10.16
C PHE A 2 17.94 -3.77 -10.42
N GLU A 3 17.43 -3.19 -11.49
CA GLU A 3 17.75 -1.83 -11.89
C GLU A 3 16.53 -0.92 -11.64
N LEU A 4 16.72 0.10 -10.79
CA LEU A 4 15.65 1.07 -10.49
C LEU A 4 15.40 1.96 -11.70
N LYS A 5 14.15 2.26 -11.99
CA LYS A 5 13.81 3.30 -12.96
C LYS A 5 14.37 4.64 -12.49
N LYS A 6 15.08 5.32 -13.38
CA LYS A 6 15.72 6.59 -13.10
C LYS A 6 14.68 7.72 -13.17
N TYR A 7 14.72 8.61 -12.19
CA TYR A 7 13.93 9.85 -12.22
C TYR A 7 14.49 10.83 -13.25
N CYS A 8 13.61 11.37 -14.07
CA CYS A 8 13.92 12.42 -15.05
C CYS A 8 13.34 13.74 -14.52
N PRO A 9 14.12 14.64 -13.94
CA PRO A 9 13.60 15.88 -13.40
C PRO A 9 13.06 16.81 -14.49
N PRO A 10 12.07 17.67 -14.19
CA PRO A 10 11.62 18.70 -15.14
C PRO A 10 12.75 19.68 -15.46
N GLU A 11 12.80 20.14 -16.71
CA GLU A 11 13.75 21.16 -17.15
C GLU A 11 13.18 22.57 -16.91
N PHE A 12 13.23 23.04 -15.68
CA PHE A 12 12.63 24.34 -15.29
C PHE A 12 13.25 25.57 -15.98
N ALA A 13 14.35 25.42 -16.68
CA ALA A 13 14.93 26.46 -17.54
C ALA A 13 14.16 26.67 -18.85
N LYS A 14 13.26 25.75 -19.24
CA LYS A 14 12.44 25.93 -20.45
C LYS A 14 11.55 27.18 -20.33
N PRO A 15 11.29 27.89 -21.45
CA PRO A 15 10.52 29.15 -21.43
C PRO A 15 9.13 29.02 -20.75
N CYS A 16 8.43 27.90 -20.93
CA CYS A 16 7.12 27.69 -20.33
C CYS A 16 7.17 27.68 -18.78
N PHE A 17 8.22 27.12 -18.17
CA PHE A 17 8.39 27.13 -16.74
C PHE A 17 8.99 28.43 -16.21
N ALA A 18 9.93 29.02 -16.97
CA ALA A 18 10.56 30.28 -16.57
C ALA A 18 9.53 31.44 -16.54
N ALA A 19 8.64 31.49 -17.55
CA ALA A 19 7.58 32.48 -17.65
C ALA A 19 6.33 32.21 -16.81
N ALA A 20 6.22 31.01 -16.21
CA ALA A 20 5.08 30.64 -15.37
C ALA A 20 4.93 31.63 -14.19
N PRO A 21 3.69 32.01 -13.80
CA PRO A 21 3.45 32.81 -12.61
C PRO A 21 3.75 31.99 -11.35
N ASP A 22 3.83 32.66 -10.20
CA ASP A 22 3.77 31.98 -8.92
C ASP A 22 2.37 31.44 -8.65
N ALA A 23 2.27 30.25 -8.06
CA ALA A 23 1.00 29.66 -7.67
C ALA A 23 0.33 30.51 -6.59
N GLN A 24 -0.97 30.71 -6.74
CA GLN A 24 -1.76 31.43 -5.76
C GLN A 24 -2.18 30.52 -4.62
N TYR A 25 -2.41 31.10 -3.46
CA TYR A 25 -2.99 30.38 -2.32
C TYR A 25 -3.98 31.25 -1.56
N ALA A 26 -4.90 30.62 -0.85
CA ALA A 26 -5.83 31.29 0.05
C ALA A 26 -5.91 30.55 1.39
N PRO A 27 -6.24 31.27 2.48
CA PRO A 27 -6.40 30.63 3.77
C PRO A 27 -7.61 29.69 3.79
N ALA A 28 -7.48 28.53 4.41
CA ALA A 28 -8.60 27.67 4.72
C ALA A 28 -9.62 28.45 5.59
N PRO A 29 -10.90 28.50 5.20
CA PRO A 29 -11.88 29.36 5.89
C PRO A 29 -12.25 28.85 7.30
N ARG A 30 -12.13 27.54 7.51
CA ARG A 30 -12.34 26.85 8.79
C ARG A 30 -11.68 25.47 8.76
N ASP A 31 -11.63 24.82 9.92
CA ASP A 31 -11.11 23.45 10.03
C ASP A 31 -11.87 22.49 9.11
N GLY A 32 -11.14 21.64 8.39
CA GLY A 32 -11.69 20.65 7.49
C GLY A 32 -12.25 21.21 6.17
N VAL A 33 -12.07 22.49 5.83
CA VAL A 33 -12.62 23.10 4.63
C VAL A 33 -11.54 23.82 3.84
N ALA A 34 -11.37 23.41 2.58
CA ALA A 34 -10.53 24.12 1.62
C ALA A 34 -11.26 25.34 1.01
N PRO A 35 -10.54 26.38 0.58
CA PRO A 35 -11.11 27.48 -0.19
C PRO A 35 -11.61 27.00 -1.56
N ALA A 36 -12.48 27.79 -2.18
CA ALA A 36 -12.91 27.51 -3.55
C ALA A 36 -11.72 27.48 -4.52
N ASN A 37 -11.80 26.65 -5.55
CA ASN A 37 -10.75 26.48 -6.56
C ASN A 37 -9.41 25.97 -6.02
N PHE A 38 -9.39 25.27 -4.86
CA PHE A 38 -8.15 24.65 -4.35
C PHE A 38 -7.63 23.59 -5.33
N HIS A 39 -6.32 23.41 -5.36
CA HIS A 39 -5.68 22.34 -6.13
C HIS A 39 -5.87 20.98 -5.42
N SER A 40 -6.45 20.03 -6.15
CA SER A 40 -6.57 18.63 -5.67
C SER A 40 -5.37 17.84 -6.14
N THR A 41 -4.62 17.30 -5.18
CA THR A 41 -3.37 16.58 -5.47
C THR A 41 -3.61 15.21 -6.11
N SER A 42 -2.63 14.79 -6.91
CA SER A 42 -2.53 13.47 -7.54
C SER A 42 -1.53 12.56 -6.82
N VAL A 43 -1.16 11.45 -7.45
CA VAL A 43 -0.09 10.55 -6.98
C VAL A 43 1.28 10.87 -7.57
N PHE A 44 1.32 11.75 -8.58
CA PHE A 44 2.54 12.11 -9.30
C PHE A 44 3.42 13.10 -8.54
N PRO A 45 4.67 13.30 -8.94
CA PRO A 45 5.45 14.44 -8.48
C PRO A 45 4.80 15.75 -8.93
N GLU A 46 4.43 16.59 -7.98
CA GLU A 46 3.82 17.88 -8.23
C GLU A 46 4.74 19.00 -7.77
N TYR A 47 4.91 19.98 -8.63
CA TYR A 47 5.74 21.14 -8.39
C TYR A 47 4.89 22.41 -8.37
N PHE A 48 5.15 23.25 -7.39
CA PHE A 48 4.45 24.53 -7.20
C PHE A 48 5.48 25.66 -7.22
N LYS A 49 5.27 26.65 -8.07
CA LYS A 49 6.13 27.83 -8.14
C LYS A 49 5.70 28.83 -7.08
N LEU A 50 6.57 29.13 -6.14
CA LEU A 50 6.33 30.07 -5.04
C LEU A 50 7.59 30.87 -4.81
N ASP A 51 7.46 32.19 -4.64
CA ASP A 51 8.59 33.11 -4.50
C ASP A 51 9.64 32.93 -5.63
N GLY A 52 9.18 32.67 -6.86
CA GLY A 52 10.01 32.43 -8.03
C GLY A 52 10.70 31.06 -8.08
N GLN A 53 10.48 30.16 -7.13
CA GLN A 53 11.11 28.84 -7.04
C GLN A 53 10.10 27.70 -7.20
N TRP A 54 10.50 26.65 -7.91
CA TRP A 54 9.71 25.42 -8.02
C TRP A 54 9.94 24.50 -6.84
N LEU A 55 8.91 24.31 -6.02
CA LEU A 55 8.92 23.46 -4.83
C LEU A 55 8.22 22.12 -5.12
N LEU A 56 8.90 21.01 -4.88
CA LEU A 56 8.32 19.67 -4.98
C LEU A 56 7.50 19.34 -3.72
N ALA A 57 6.27 18.85 -3.91
CA ALA A 57 5.58 18.12 -2.85
C ALA A 57 6.36 16.83 -2.55
N ARG A 58 7.03 16.77 -1.41
CA ARG A 58 7.93 15.63 -1.07
C ARG A 58 7.20 14.33 -0.73
N GLU A 59 5.96 14.46 -0.30
CA GLU A 59 4.99 13.37 -0.15
C GLU A 59 3.74 13.78 -0.90
N SER A 60 3.21 12.90 -1.76
CA SER A 60 1.91 13.11 -2.38
C SER A 60 0.91 12.04 -1.97
N ARG A 61 -0.33 12.32 -2.22
CA ARG A 61 -1.48 11.45 -2.04
C ARG A 61 -2.61 12.03 -2.89
N MET A 62 -3.38 11.20 -3.60
CA MET A 62 -4.53 11.71 -4.34
C MET A 62 -5.63 12.22 -3.41
N ASP A 63 -6.47 13.08 -3.95
CA ASP A 63 -7.67 13.62 -3.29
C ASP A 63 -7.37 14.42 -2.01
N CYS A 64 -6.28 15.16 -2.01
CA CYS A 64 -5.85 16.02 -0.91
C CYS A 64 -5.69 17.47 -1.36
N ALA A 65 -5.41 18.36 -0.44
CA ALA A 65 -5.05 19.75 -0.70
C ALA A 65 -3.54 19.94 -0.53
N ALA A 66 -2.92 20.70 -1.43
CA ALA A 66 -1.57 21.19 -1.27
C ALA A 66 -1.57 22.44 -0.39
N VAL A 67 -0.75 22.45 0.65
CA VAL A 67 -0.65 23.56 1.64
C VAL A 67 0.77 24.08 1.65
N TYR A 68 0.93 25.40 1.50
CA TYR A 68 2.23 26.05 1.63
C TYR A 68 2.49 26.42 3.08
N GLU A 69 3.47 25.80 3.70
CA GLU A 69 3.88 26.02 5.08
C GLU A 69 5.40 25.99 5.21
N ASP A 70 5.98 26.99 5.87
CA ASP A 70 7.41 27.06 6.18
C ASP A 70 8.36 26.81 4.99
N GLY A 71 8.02 27.37 3.81
CA GLY A 71 8.81 27.19 2.58
C GLY A 71 8.71 25.80 1.95
N ARG A 72 7.72 25.00 2.31
CA ARG A 72 7.50 23.64 1.81
C ARG A 72 6.05 23.43 1.40
N ILE A 73 5.84 22.38 0.62
CA ILE A 73 4.48 21.91 0.29
C ILE A 73 4.17 20.70 1.16
N ALA A 74 3.14 20.84 1.98
CA ALA A 74 2.50 19.73 2.69
C ALA A 74 1.24 19.29 1.95
N VAL A 75 0.99 17.98 1.91
CA VAL A 75 -0.22 17.41 1.32
C VAL A 75 -1.12 16.92 2.46
N LYS A 76 -2.28 17.58 2.61
CA LYS A 76 -3.22 17.33 3.71
C LYS A 76 -4.57 16.86 3.18
N GLU A 77 -5.12 15.82 3.79
CA GLU A 77 -6.53 15.48 3.62
C GLU A 77 -7.41 16.63 4.10
N LEU A 78 -8.56 16.87 3.45
CA LEU A 78 -9.44 17.99 3.82
C LEU A 78 -9.77 18.01 5.32
N ARG A 79 -10.01 16.85 5.93
CA ARG A 79 -10.30 16.70 7.36
C ARG A 79 -9.18 17.19 8.28
N ASN A 80 -7.96 17.29 7.78
CA ASN A 80 -6.76 17.70 8.51
C ASN A 80 -6.32 19.15 8.21
N LEU A 81 -7.13 19.89 7.45
CA LEU A 81 -6.93 21.31 7.26
C LEU A 81 -7.32 22.08 8.53
N HIS A 82 -6.51 23.06 8.91
CA HIS A 82 -6.79 23.99 9.96
C HIS A 82 -7.13 25.37 9.37
N ARG A 83 -7.99 26.10 10.04
CA ARG A 83 -8.33 27.48 9.67
C ARG A 83 -7.05 28.31 9.52
N GLY A 84 -6.90 28.93 8.36
CA GLY A 84 -5.73 29.76 8.05
C GLY A 84 -4.60 29.03 7.32
N ASP A 85 -4.65 27.71 7.14
CA ASP A 85 -3.71 26.97 6.29
C ASP A 85 -3.69 27.62 4.89
N LYS A 86 -2.50 27.91 4.36
CA LYS A 86 -2.31 28.50 3.02
C LYS A 86 -2.48 27.44 1.95
N VAL A 87 -3.72 27.23 1.50
CA VAL A 87 -4.08 26.20 0.53
C VAL A 87 -3.83 26.70 -0.88
N ILE A 88 -3.08 25.96 -1.70
CA ILE A 88 -2.79 26.29 -3.10
C ILE A 88 -4.07 26.24 -3.93
N LEU A 89 -4.22 27.25 -4.82
CA LEU A 89 -5.34 27.40 -5.74
C LEU A 89 -4.89 27.11 -7.17
N GLY A 90 -5.79 26.57 -7.98
CA GLY A 90 -5.59 26.32 -9.41
C GLY A 90 -6.16 24.98 -9.86
N ARG A 91 -6.37 24.86 -11.17
CA ARG A 91 -6.94 23.65 -11.80
C ARG A 91 -6.12 23.16 -12.98
N THR A 92 -5.13 23.95 -13.42
CA THR A 92 -4.21 23.54 -14.48
C THR A 92 -3.00 22.82 -13.89
N GLU A 93 -2.40 21.95 -14.71
CA GLU A 93 -1.30 21.07 -14.31
C GLU A 93 -0.07 21.26 -15.22
N ASP A 94 -0.14 22.25 -16.12
CA ASP A 94 0.82 22.53 -17.21
C ASP A 94 1.76 23.70 -16.94
N ALA A 95 1.85 24.16 -15.72
CA ALA A 95 2.58 25.33 -15.23
C ALA A 95 1.90 26.69 -15.45
N SER A 96 0.78 26.78 -16.17
CA SER A 96 0.12 28.06 -16.48
C SER A 96 -0.41 28.80 -15.24
N GLU A 97 -0.72 28.09 -14.16
CA GLU A 97 -1.09 28.65 -12.84
C GLU A 97 0.01 28.44 -11.78
N GLY A 98 1.27 28.22 -12.21
CA GLY A 98 2.37 27.93 -11.27
C GLY A 98 2.30 26.54 -10.65
N ILE A 99 1.52 25.62 -11.22
CA ILE A 99 1.36 24.23 -10.80
C ILE A 99 1.76 23.33 -11.96
N TYR A 100 2.65 22.38 -11.70
CA TYR A 100 3.09 21.40 -12.70
C TYR A 100 3.03 19.98 -12.14
N VAL A 101 2.26 19.13 -12.80
CA VAL A 101 2.16 17.68 -12.50
C VAL A 101 3.07 16.92 -13.46
N HIS A 102 4.09 16.26 -12.92
CA HIS A 102 5.12 15.59 -13.71
C HIS A 102 4.80 14.10 -13.92
N ALA A 103 3.89 13.80 -14.85
CA ALA A 103 3.42 12.43 -15.10
C ALA A 103 4.50 11.51 -15.70
N ASP A 104 5.41 12.04 -16.53
CA ASP A 104 6.43 11.25 -17.24
C ASP A 104 7.76 11.13 -16.48
N CYS A 105 7.72 11.29 -15.18
CA CYS A 105 8.91 11.43 -14.32
C CYS A 105 9.86 10.21 -14.29
N PHE A 106 9.43 9.02 -14.71
CA PHE A 106 10.24 7.79 -14.80
C PHE A 106 10.34 7.24 -16.23
N GLY A 107 10.21 8.12 -17.21
CA GLY A 107 10.15 7.79 -18.64
C GLY A 107 8.74 7.36 -19.06
N ALA A 108 8.39 7.69 -20.30
CA ALA A 108 7.14 7.24 -20.88
C ALA A 108 7.04 5.70 -20.82
N PRO A 109 5.84 5.12 -20.59
CA PRO A 109 5.64 3.70 -20.84
C PRO A 109 6.13 3.43 -22.28
N ARG A 110 6.99 2.42 -22.45
CA ARG A 110 7.39 2.01 -23.81
C ARG A 110 6.12 1.75 -24.60
N GLN A 111 5.73 2.68 -25.45
CA GLN A 111 4.78 2.39 -26.49
C GLN A 111 5.42 1.28 -27.32
N ASN A 112 4.70 0.19 -27.51
CA ASN A 112 5.12 -0.85 -28.45
C ASN A 112 5.46 -0.14 -29.76
N GLU A 113 6.70 -0.29 -30.24
CA GLU A 113 7.19 0.34 -31.46
C GLU A 113 6.41 -0.17 -32.71
N ASP A 114 5.66 -1.26 -32.57
CA ASP A 114 4.80 -1.82 -33.59
C ASP A 114 3.38 -1.27 -33.51
N ALA A 115 2.88 -0.73 -34.62
CA ALA A 115 1.50 -0.25 -34.75
C ALA A 115 0.44 -1.36 -34.56
N PHE A 116 0.85 -2.64 -34.64
CA PHE A 116 0.01 -3.81 -34.44
C PHE A 116 0.69 -4.81 -33.50
N ALA A 117 0.02 -5.17 -32.41
CA ALA A 117 0.45 -6.23 -31.50
C ALA A 117 -0.68 -7.26 -31.34
N PHE A 118 -0.36 -8.55 -31.48
CA PHE A 118 -1.29 -9.65 -31.28
C PHE A 118 -1.82 -9.74 -29.83
N ARG A 119 -1.14 -9.09 -28.87
CA ARG A 119 -1.48 -9.14 -27.44
C ARG A 119 -1.55 -7.76 -26.85
N GLY A 120 -2.70 -7.40 -26.29
CA GLY A 120 -2.87 -6.23 -25.45
C GLY A 120 -2.42 -6.50 -24.01
N ASN A 121 -2.20 -5.44 -23.24
CA ASN A 121 -1.83 -5.57 -21.82
C ASN A 121 -2.97 -5.96 -20.88
N ARG A 122 -4.21 -6.07 -21.38
CA ARG A 122 -5.42 -6.29 -20.56
C ARG A 122 -5.76 -7.75 -20.33
N THR A 123 -5.43 -8.65 -21.25
CA THR A 123 -5.65 -10.10 -21.12
C THR A 123 -4.35 -10.84 -21.35
N ARG A 124 -4.06 -11.83 -20.49
CA ARG A 124 -2.84 -12.63 -20.61
C ARG A 124 -3.15 -14.08 -20.92
N GLU A 125 -2.62 -14.55 -22.04
CA GLU A 125 -2.62 -15.96 -22.42
C GLU A 125 -1.33 -16.69 -21.97
N THR A 126 -0.40 -15.98 -21.33
CA THR A 126 0.89 -16.53 -20.88
C THR A 126 1.05 -16.47 -19.39
N ALA A 127 1.82 -17.39 -18.81
CA ALA A 127 2.15 -17.40 -17.39
C ALA A 127 2.85 -16.10 -16.95
N PHE A 128 2.71 -15.79 -15.66
CA PHE A 128 3.35 -14.62 -15.02
C PHE A 128 4.83 -14.85 -14.64
N SER A 129 5.51 -15.86 -15.20
CA SER A 129 6.88 -16.22 -14.81
C SER A 129 7.84 -15.03 -14.83
N ARG A 130 7.78 -14.21 -15.86
CA ARG A 130 8.61 -13.01 -15.96
C ARG A 130 8.30 -11.98 -14.86
N ASP A 131 7.03 -11.81 -14.50
CA ASP A 131 6.63 -10.91 -13.42
C ASP A 131 7.11 -11.41 -12.07
N TYR A 132 7.11 -12.72 -11.85
CA TYR A 132 7.70 -13.32 -10.65
C TYR A 132 9.21 -13.09 -10.59
N ASP A 133 9.94 -13.29 -11.68
CA ASP A 133 11.40 -13.07 -11.73
C ASP A 133 11.78 -11.63 -11.44
N GLU A 134 11.03 -10.68 -12.02
CA GLU A 134 11.20 -9.25 -11.76
C GLU A 134 10.87 -8.91 -10.30
N LEU A 135 9.77 -9.43 -9.77
CA LEU A 135 9.37 -9.19 -8.38
C LEU A 135 10.37 -9.80 -7.38
N ILE A 136 10.83 -11.02 -7.61
CA ILE A 136 11.85 -11.68 -6.79
C ILE A 136 13.15 -10.85 -6.78
N SER A 137 13.57 -10.36 -7.95
CA SER A 137 14.75 -9.50 -8.07
C SER A 137 14.57 -8.18 -7.35
N LEU A 138 13.37 -7.57 -7.46
CA LEU A 138 13.00 -6.36 -6.72
C LEU A 138 13.03 -6.61 -5.22
N LEU A 139 12.39 -7.67 -4.72
CA LEU A 139 12.32 -7.99 -3.29
C LEU A 139 13.71 -8.21 -2.69
N ARG A 140 14.61 -8.91 -3.40
CA ARG A 140 16.01 -9.07 -2.97
C ARG A 140 16.72 -7.72 -2.81
N TYR A 141 16.49 -6.79 -3.73
CA TYR A 141 17.03 -5.43 -3.64
C TYR A 141 16.37 -4.65 -2.48
N GLU A 142 15.04 -4.64 -2.42
CA GLU A 142 14.26 -3.86 -1.44
C GLU A 142 14.46 -4.30 0.01
N ARG A 143 14.78 -5.56 0.24
CA ARG A 143 15.08 -6.09 1.57
C ARG A 143 16.12 -5.25 2.32
N GLN A 144 17.12 -4.73 1.62
CA GLN A 144 18.21 -3.95 2.20
C GLN A 144 18.13 -2.44 1.92
N HIS A 145 17.45 -2.04 0.84
CA HIS A 145 17.50 -0.67 0.31
C HIS A 145 16.16 0.05 0.36
N GLY A 146 15.11 -0.64 0.77
CA GLY A 146 13.76 -0.10 0.73
C GLY A 146 12.91 -0.42 1.95
N LYS A 147 11.62 -0.15 1.84
CA LYS A 147 10.59 -0.55 2.80
C LYS A 147 9.47 -1.27 2.05
N ILE A 148 9.33 -2.57 2.31
CA ILE A 148 8.31 -3.44 1.71
C ILE A 148 7.12 -3.51 2.65
N VAL A 149 5.97 -3.03 2.22
CA VAL A 149 4.71 -3.09 2.97
C VAL A 149 3.77 -4.09 2.30
N TRP A 150 3.20 -4.98 3.08
CA TRP A 150 2.25 -5.97 2.61
C TRP A 150 0.85 -5.61 3.10
N VAL A 151 -0.12 -5.72 2.19
CA VAL A 151 -1.55 -5.51 2.48
C VAL A 151 -2.25 -6.84 2.22
N ALA A 152 -2.73 -7.49 3.25
CA ALA A 152 -3.13 -8.88 3.16
C ALA A 152 -4.58 -9.13 3.56
N GLY A 153 -5.30 -9.89 2.73
CA GLY A 153 -6.61 -10.43 3.03
C GLY A 153 -6.54 -11.77 3.80
N PRO A 154 -7.65 -12.22 4.36
CA PRO A 154 -7.68 -13.42 5.20
C PRO A 154 -7.38 -14.73 4.44
N ALA A 155 -7.49 -14.74 3.12
CA ALA A 155 -7.23 -15.91 2.28
C ALA A 155 -5.83 -16.55 2.53
N LEU A 156 -4.85 -15.75 2.93
CA LEU A 156 -3.51 -16.23 3.29
C LEU A 156 -3.49 -17.13 4.53
N ALA A 157 -4.46 -16.96 5.41
CA ALA A 157 -4.54 -17.74 6.65
C ALA A 157 -5.35 -19.04 6.51
N PHE A 158 -6.04 -19.24 5.38
CA PHE A 158 -6.91 -20.41 5.17
C PHE A 158 -6.19 -21.67 4.70
N ASP A 159 -4.93 -21.54 4.34
CA ASP A 159 -4.10 -22.65 3.83
C ASP A 159 -2.79 -22.75 4.59
N TYR A 160 -2.40 -23.98 4.91
CA TYR A 160 -1.22 -24.27 5.71
C TYR A 160 0.08 -23.80 5.05
N ASP A 161 0.26 -24.10 3.75
CA ASP A 161 1.49 -23.79 3.04
C ASP A 161 1.62 -22.29 2.76
N ALA A 162 0.53 -21.62 2.41
CA ALA A 162 0.51 -20.16 2.22
C ALA A 162 0.85 -19.42 3.52
N ARG A 163 0.27 -19.86 4.63
CA ARG A 163 0.53 -19.33 5.96
C ARG A 163 1.99 -19.47 6.37
N ARG A 164 2.59 -20.66 6.13
CA ARG A 164 4.02 -20.92 6.37
C ARG A 164 4.92 -20.09 5.46
N ALA A 165 4.57 -19.97 4.18
CA ALA A 165 5.32 -19.18 3.21
C ALA A 165 5.35 -17.70 3.62
N MET A 166 4.21 -17.13 4.03
CA MET A 166 4.16 -15.76 4.52
C MET A 166 4.98 -15.57 5.80
N ALA A 167 4.91 -16.50 6.74
CA ALA A 167 5.74 -16.50 7.95
C ALA A 167 7.24 -16.57 7.60
N ALA A 168 7.63 -17.38 6.61
CA ALA A 168 9.02 -17.45 6.14
C ALA A 168 9.49 -16.12 5.54
N LEU A 169 8.66 -15.45 4.73
CA LEU A 169 8.95 -14.11 4.20
C LEU A 169 9.17 -13.09 5.32
N ILE A 170 8.33 -13.12 6.36
CA ILE A 170 8.48 -12.24 7.53
C ILE A 170 9.80 -12.53 8.26
N ASN A 171 10.05 -13.80 8.57
CA ASN A 171 11.26 -14.22 9.28
C ASN A 171 12.55 -13.91 8.50
N ALA A 172 12.49 -13.93 7.18
CA ALA A 172 13.61 -13.60 6.30
C ALA A 172 13.78 -12.09 6.04
N GLY A 173 12.92 -11.23 6.60
CA GLY A 173 13.04 -9.78 6.47
C GLY A 173 12.52 -9.20 5.14
N TYR A 174 11.60 -9.88 4.48
CA TYR A 174 10.92 -9.39 3.27
C TYR A 174 9.59 -8.68 3.57
N VAL A 175 9.25 -8.52 4.84
CA VAL A 175 8.06 -7.82 5.31
C VAL A 175 8.47 -6.79 6.35
N HIS A 176 8.35 -5.50 6.01
CA HIS A 176 8.69 -4.40 6.91
C HIS A 176 7.47 -3.82 7.63
N ALA A 177 6.27 -4.05 7.11
CA ALA A 177 5.00 -3.78 7.76
C ALA A 177 3.91 -4.64 7.13
N LEU A 178 2.90 -5.02 7.92
CA LEU A 178 1.72 -5.76 7.49
C LEU A 178 0.46 -4.94 7.76
N LEU A 179 -0.35 -4.71 6.74
CA LEU A 179 -1.64 -4.06 6.84
C LEU A 179 -2.73 -5.07 6.51
N ALA A 180 -3.72 -5.19 7.38
CA ALA A 180 -4.77 -6.19 7.21
C ALA A 180 -6.08 -5.76 7.91
N GLY A 181 -7.10 -6.58 7.77
CA GLY A 181 -8.31 -6.52 8.58
C GLY A 181 -8.25 -7.50 9.75
N ASN A 182 -9.23 -7.37 10.65
CA ASN A 182 -9.41 -8.30 11.77
C ASN A 182 -9.40 -9.77 11.33
N ALA A 183 -10.05 -10.10 10.21
CA ALA A 183 -10.21 -11.48 9.75
C ALA A 183 -8.87 -12.20 9.47
N LEU A 184 -7.85 -11.51 8.92
CA LEU A 184 -6.54 -12.14 8.72
C LEU A 184 -5.96 -12.61 10.05
N ALA A 185 -5.90 -11.72 11.04
CA ALA A 185 -5.29 -12.02 12.33
C ALA A 185 -6.11 -13.06 13.12
N THR A 186 -7.43 -12.97 13.05
CA THR A 186 -8.33 -13.96 13.67
C THR A 186 -8.07 -15.35 13.13
N HIS A 187 -8.12 -15.55 11.80
CA HIS A 187 -7.95 -16.87 11.23
C HIS A 187 -6.51 -17.38 11.27
N ASP A 188 -5.51 -16.50 11.28
CA ASP A 188 -4.12 -16.90 11.48
C ASP A 188 -3.87 -17.44 12.90
N LEU A 189 -4.42 -16.77 13.92
CA LEU A 189 -4.32 -17.21 15.30
C LEU A 189 -5.21 -18.44 15.58
N GLU A 190 -6.40 -18.54 14.98
CA GLU A 190 -7.25 -19.73 15.00
C GLU A 190 -6.50 -20.94 14.44
N ALA A 191 -5.85 -20.75 13.30
CA ALA A 191 -5.04 -21.80 12.68
C ALA A 191 -3.85 -22.22 13.54
N ALA A 192 -3.24 -21.28 14.25
CA ALA A 192 -2.12 -21.59 15.15
C ALA A 192 -2.54 -22.37 16.40
N TRP A 193 -3.73 -22.08 16.92
CA TRP A 193 -4.23 -22.64 18.18
C TRP A 193 -5.10 -23.88 17.98
N LEU A 194 -6.02 -23.82 17.02
CA LEU A 194 -7.07 -24.85 16.82
C LEU A 194 -6.92 -25.61 15.50
N HIS A 195 -5.90 -25.31 14.70
CA HIS A 195 -5.62 -25.91 13.40
C HIS A 195 -6.75 -25.75 12.36
N THR A 196 -7.63 -24.77 12.55
CA THR A 196 -8.75 -24.49 11.65
C THR A 196 -8.76 -23.03 11.18
N ALA A 197 -9.40 -22.80 10.04
CA ALA A 197 -9.79 -21.48 9.55
C ALA A 197 -11.15 -21.60 8.86
N LEU A 198 -12.08 -20.71 9.17
CA LEU A 198 -13.46 -20.75 8.64
C LEU A 198 -14.16 -22.11 8.88
N GLY A 199 -13.86 -22.78 9.97
CA GLY A 199 -14.46 -24.07 10.32
C GLY A 199 -13.89 -25.27 9.56
N GLN A 200 -12.80 -25.09 8.81
CA GLN A 200 -12.10 -26.15 8.08
C GLN A 200 -10.70 -26.35 8.65
N ASP A 201 -10.24 -27.57 8.68
CA ASP A 201 -8.84 -27.90 8.96
C ASP A 201 -7.93 -27.27 7.89
N ILE A 202 -6.91 -26.53 8.31
CA ILE A 202 -6.06 -25.75 7.40
C ILE A 202 -5.18 -26.60 6.48
N TYR A 203 -4.95 -27.86 6.84
CA TYR A 203 -4.10 -28.78 6.07
C TYR A 203 -4.92 -29.62 5.09
N THR A 204 -6.00 -30.22 5.58
CA THR A 204 -6.82 -31.15 4.78
C THR A 204 -7.96 -30.46 4.04
N GLN A 205 -8.28 -29.21 4.38
CA GLN A 205 -9.41 -28.41 3.86
C GLN A 205 -10.78 -29.09 4.12
N ARG A 206 -10.86 -30.03 5.07
CA ARG A 206 -12.10 -30.68 5.45
C ARG A 206 -12.81 -29.95 6.57
N THR A 207 -14.13 -29.92 6.50
CA THR A 207 -14.96 -29.35 7.57
C THR A 207 -14.73 -30.10 8.88
N VAL A 208 -14.51 -29.36 9.95
CA VAL A 208 -14.36 -29.89 11.32
C VAL A 208 -15.71 -29.75 12.05
N HIS A 209 -16.04 -30.75 12.85
CA HIS A 209 -17.27 -30.73 13.66
C HIS A 209 -17.25 -29.49 14.59
N ASN A 210 -18.32 -28.68 14.56
CA ASN A 210 -18.42 -27.40 15.28
C ASN A 210 -17.30 -26.39 14.95
N GLY A 211 -16.52 -26.59 13.88
CA GLY A 211 -15.42 -25.71 13.52
C GLY A 211 -15.81 -24.24 13.28
N HIS A 212 -17.10 -23.98 12.97
CA HIS A 212 -17.63 -22.62 12.83
C HIS A 212 -17.60 -21.82 14.14
N CYS A 213 -17.45 -22.47 15.31
CA CYS A 213 -17.29 -21.80 16.60
C CYS A 213 -15.85 -21.36 16.87
N ASN A 214 -14.87 -22.01 16.25
CA ASN A 214 -13.46 -21.86 16.61
C ASN A 214 -12.93 -20.43 16.52
N HIS A 215 -13.33 -19.66 15.52
CA HIS A 215 -12.91 -18.26 15.41
C HIS A 215 -13.52 -17.37 16.51
N LEU A 216 -14.73 -17.67 17.00
CA LEU A 216 -15.34 -16.97 18.13
C LEU A 216 -14.68 -17.36 19.45
N ASP A 217 -14.36 -18.65 19.63
CA ASP A 217 -13.62 -19.13 20.79
C ASP A 217 -12.23 -18.48 20.86
N LEU A 218 -11.55 -18.36 19.72
CA LEU A 218 -10.29 -17.63 19.63
C LEU A 218 -10.46 -16.16 20.04
N ILE A 219 -11.40 -15.43 19.42
CA ILE A 219 -11.62 -14.01 19.71
C ILE A 219 -11.89 -13.83 21.21
N ASN A 220 -12.74 -14.70 21.79
CA ASN A 220 -13.06 -14.66 23.21
C ASN A 220 -11.81 -14.90 24.08
N ALA A 221 -11.00 -15.89 23.75
CA ALA A 221 -9.77 -16.22 24.48
C ALA A 221 -8.73 -15.07 24.40
N VAL A 222 -8.57 -14.45 23.23
CA VAL A 222 -7.68 -13.27 23.09
C VAL A 222 -8.20 -12.08 23.88
N ARG A 223 -9.51 -11.85 23.87
CA ARG A 223 -10.14 -10.74 24.64
C ARG A 223 -10.02 -10.98 26.15
N GLU A 224 -10.15 -12.23 26.61
CA GLU A 224 -9.92 -12.60 28.01
C GLU A 224 -8.46 -12.32 28.42
N CYS A 225 -7.49 -12.61 27.57
CA CYS A 225 -6.07 -12.26 27.79
C CYS A 225 -5.82 -10.74 27.75
N GLY A 226 -6.71 -9.93 27.15
CA GLY A 226 -6.58 -8.49 27.00
C GLY A 226 -5.69 -8.05 25.83
N SER A 227 -4.85 -8.93 25.27
CA SER A 227 -4.02 -8.62 24.11
C SER A 227 -3.54 -9.86 23.36
N VAL A 228 -3.25 -9.71 22.07
CA VAL A 228 -2.65 -10.75 21.22
C VAL A 228 -1.29 -11.24 21.76
N PRO A 229 -0.35 -10.38 22.20
CA PRO A 229 0.89 -10.84 22.81
C PRO A 229 0.72 -11.70 24.06
N GLN A 230 -0.26 -11.38 24.91
CA GLN A 230 -0.54 -12.17 26.11
C GLN A 230 -1.17 -13.52 25.77
N PHE A 231 -2.09 -13.54 24.78
CA PHE A 231 -2.65 -14.78 24.27
C PHE A 231 -1.57 -15.71 23.67
N ILE A 232 -0.70 -15.18 22.81
CA ILE A 232 0.43 -15.91 22.23
C ILE A 232 1.30 -16.55 23.32
N ALA A 233 1.56 -15.83 24.42
CA ALA A 233 2.36 -16.33 25.52
C ALA A 233 1.62 -17.41 26.34
N ARG A 234 0.33 -17.20 26.64
CA ARG A 234 -0.51 -18.12 27.42
C ARG A 234 -0.69 -19.47 26.71
N GLU A 235 -1.02 -19.41 25.42
CA GLU A 235 -1.31 -20.60 24.62
C GLU A 235 -0.06 -21.20 23.94
N HIS A 236 1.13 -20.67 24.25
CA HIS A 236 2.40 -21.13 23.70
C HIS A 236 2.43 -21.16 22.16
N ILE A 237 1.79 -20.16 21.51
CA ILE A 237 1.76 -20.07 20.05
C ILE A 237 3.19 -19.79 19.53
N ASP A 238 3.66 -20.64 18.61
CA ASP A 238 5.02 -20.61 18.08
C ASP A 238 5.09 -20.46 16.54
N ASN A 239 3.95 -20.34 15.88
CA ASN A 239 3.83 -20.33 14.43
C ASN A 239 2.78 -19.32 13.94
N GLY A 240 2.82 -19.01 12.65
CA GLY A 240 1.87 -18.14 11.98
C GLY A 240 2.38 -16.76 11.60
N ILE A 241 1.53 -16.03 10.92
CA ILE A 241 1.81 -14.70 10.36
C ILE A 241 1.97 -13.68 11.50
N ILE A 242 0.97 -13.60 12.38
CA ILE A 242 0.93 -12.65 13.51
C ILE A 242 2.03 -12.96 14.54
N TYR A 243 2.25 -14.25 14.82
CA TYR A 243 3.38 -14.66 15.66
C TYR A 243 4.72 -14.21 15.07
N SER A 244 4.93 -14.45 13.77
CA SER A 244 6.17 -14.05 13.07
C SER A 244 6.37 -12.53 13.06
N CYS A 245 5.30 -11.76 12.88
CA CYS A 245 5.36 -10.30 13.01
C CYS A 245 5.81 -9.89 14.42
N LYS A 246 5.19 -10.45 15.46
CA LYS A 246 5.57 -10.17 16.86
C LYS A 246 7.02 -10.56 17.14
N LYS A 247 7.43 -11.76 16.73
CA LYS A 247 8.79 -12.29 16.96
C LYS A 247 9.88 -11.42 16.35
N ASN A 248 9.63 -10.88 15.15
CA ASN A 248 10.61 -10.09 14.41
C ASN A 248 10.42 -8.56 14.57
N GLY A 249 9.50 -8.13 15.43
CA GLY A 249 9.24 -6.69 15.62
C GLY A 249 8.65 -6.00 14.38
N VAL A 250 8.00 -6.75 13.48
CA VAL A 250 7.34 -6.21 12.29
C VAL A 250 6.02 -5.59 12.72
N PRO A 251 5.82 -4.27 12.50
CA PRO A 251 4.56 -3.62 12.82
C PRO A 251 3.43 -4.16 11.94
N TYR A 252 2.26 -4.35 12.56
CA TYR A 252 1.04 -4.67 11.82
C TYR A 252 -0.10 -3.76 12.24
N VAL A 253 -0.96 -3.41 11.30
CA VAL A 253 -2.14 -2.58 11.50
C VAL A 253 -3.37 -3.38 11.08
N LEU A 254 -4.32 -3.52 12.00
CA LEU A 254 -5.58 -4.23 11.77
C LEU A 254 -6.73 -3.23 11.74
N GLY A 255 -7.33 -3.05 10.56
CA GLY A 255 -8.53 -2.22 10.41
C GLY A 255 -9.79 -3.01 10.75
N GLY A 256 -10.73 -2.35 11.41
CA GLY A 256 -12.07 -2.88 11.66
C GLY A 256 -12.96 -2.86 10.42
N SER A 257 -14.04 -3.60 10.47
CA SER A 257 -15.03 -3.72 9.41
C SER A 257 -16.44 -3.72 10.02
N ILE A 258 -17.42 -3.24 9.25
CA ILE A 258 -18.85 -3.32 9.64
C ILE A 258 -19.37 -4.77 9.75
N ARG A 259 -18.54 -5.75 9.38
CA ARG A 259 -18.83 -7.19 9.50
C ARG A 259 -18.28 -7.81 10.78
N ASP A 260 -17.48 -7.07 11.57
CA ASP A 260 -16.82 -7.62 12.76
C ASP A 260 -17.81 -7.65 13.95
N ASP A 261 -18.10 -8.83 14.44
CA ASP A 261 -19.02 -9.07 15.56
C ASP A 261 -18.30 -9.24 16.91
N GLY A 262 -17.15 -8.66 17.06
CA GLY A 262 -16.34 -8.73 18.26
C GLY A 262 -14.85 -8.85 17.91
N PRO A 263 -14.24 -7.77 17.37
CA PRO A 263 -12.89 -7.85 16.84
C PRO A 263 -11.85 -8.09 17.94
N LEU A 264 -10.68 -8.54 17.54
CA LEU A 264 -9.50 -8.65 18.39
C LEU A 264 -9.13 -7.30 19.03
N PRO A 265 -8.57 -7.28 20.25
CA PRO A 265 -8.25 -6.03 20.97
C PRO A 265 -7.42 -5.00 20.18
N PRO A 266 -6.44 -5.36 19.32
CA PRO A 266 -5.63 -4.36 18.61
C PRO A 266 -6.27 -3.80 17.35
N VAL A 267 -7.53 -4.17 17.04
CA VAL A 267 -8.23 -3.71 15.83
C VAL A 267 -8.70 -2.28 16.02
N TYR A 268 -8.37 -1.42 15.05
CA TYR A 268 -8.87 -0.04 15.01
C TYR A 268 -10.34 -0.03 14.64
N ALA A 269 -11.21 0.35 15.56
CA ALA A 269 -12.64 0.43 15.36
C ALA A 269 -13.05 1.71 14.58
N ASP A 270 -12.31 2.80 14.77
CA ASP A 270 -12.50 4.03 14.01
C ASP A 270 -11.79 3.96 12.66
N VAL A 271 -12.53 4.22 11.58
CA VAL A 271 -12.01 4.10 10.20
C VAL A 271 -10.93 5.13 9.87
N TYR A 272 -11.00 6.33 10.46
CA TYR A 272 -9.99 7.37 10.24
C TYR A 272 -8.72 7.09 11.03
N ALA A 273 -8.85 6.61 12.26
CA ALA A 273 -7.72 6.15 13.05
C ALA A 273 -7.01 4.95 12.36
N ALA A 274 -7.77 4.00 11.81
CA ALA A 274 -7.23 2.91 11.01
C ALA A 274 -6.48 3.43 9.77
N GLN A 275 -7.07 4.38 9.04
CA GLN A 275 -6.44 5.00 7.87
C GLN A 275 -5.14 5.71 8.25
N ASP A 276 -5.10 6.48 9.33
CA ASP A 276 -3.90 7.18 9.80
C ASP A 276 -2.80 6.21 10.19
N ALA A 277 -3.14 5.14 10.92
CA ALA A 277 -2.19 4.10 11.29
C ALA A 277 -1.62 3.36 10.06
N MET A 278 -2.45 3.03 9.07
CA MET A 278 -2.00 2.44 7.81
C MET A 278 -1.12 3.42 7.02
N ARG A 279 -1.52 4.70 6.91
CA ARG A 279 -0.72 5.72 6.22
C ARG A 279 0.65 5.91 6.88
N ALA A 280 0.74 5.86 8.21
CA ALA A 280 2.01 5.94 8.91
C ALA A 280 2.98 4.83 8.49
N GLN A 281 2.48 3.63 8.16
CA GLN A 281 3.31 2.54 7.65
C GLN A 281 3.65 2.71 6.17
N ILE A 282 2.72 3.26 5.36
CA ILE A 282 2.91 3.48 3.93
C ILE A 282 3.89 4.64 3.68
N ARG A 283 3.89 5.64 4.55
CA ARG A 283 4.92 6.68 4.53
C ARG A 283 6.27 6.02 4.61
N GLY A 284 7.06 6.21 3.58
CA GLY A 284 8.34 5.56 3.48
C GLY A 284 8.35 4.22 2.77
N ALA A 285 7.23 3.67 2.34
CA ALA A 285 7.20 2.49 1.50
C ALA A 285 7.86 2.76 0.15
N THR A 286 8.60 1.79 -0.35
CA THR A 286 9.19 1.77 -1.69
C THR A 286 8.60 0.66 -2.54
N THR A 287 8.02 -0.33 -1.89
CA THR A 287 7.27 -1.41 -2.53
C THR A 287 6.07 -1.77 -1.67
N VAL A 288 4.91 -1.89 -2.30
CA VAL A 288 3.66 -2.33 -1.67
C VAL A 288 3.12 -3.53 -2.42
N ILE A 289 2.74 -4.57 -1.69
CA ILE A 289 2.18 -5.81 -2.25
C ILE A 289 0.82 -6.06 -1.60
N CYS A 290 -0.24 -6.02 -2.41
CA CYS A 290 -1.60 -6.23 -1.97
C CYS A 290 -2.08 -7.63 -2.38
N LEU A 291 -2.63 -8.38 -1.43
CA LEU A 291 -3.02 -9.78 -1.59
C LEU A 291 -4.47 -10.02 -1.17
N ALA A 292 -5.35 -10.38 -2.11
CA ALA A 292 -6.72 -10.83 -1.88
C ALA A 292 -7.53 -9.95 -0.91
N THR A 293 -7.43 -8.63 -1.04
CA THR A 293 -8.26 -7.69 -0.28
C THR A 293 -8.57 -6.45 -1.11
N MET A 294 -9.78 -6.35 -1.62
CA MET A 294 -10.18 -5.24 -2.48
C MET A 294 -10.16 -3.90 -1.73
N LEU A 295 -10.87 -3.83 -0.59
CA LEU A 295 -11.06 -2.57 0.13
C LEU A 295 -9.73 -1.97 0.62
N HIS A 296 -8.92 -2.77 1.32
CA HIS A 296 -7.64 -2.30 1.83
C HIS A 296 -6.64 -1.97 0.71
N SER A 297 -6.63 -2.74 -0.39
CA SER A 297 -5.77 -2.48 -1.55
C SER A 297 -6.12 -1.15 -2.21
N ILE A 298 -7.41 -0.85 -2.40
CA ILE A 298 -7.87 0.42 -2.97
C ILE A 298 -7.54 1.58 -2.02
N ALA A 299 -7.81 1.41 -0.72
CA ALA A 299 -7.51 2.43 0.28
C ALA A 299 -6.00 2.76 0.30
N VAL A 300 -5.15 1.73 0.31
CA VAL A 300 -3.69 1.89 0.27
C VAL A 300 -3.23 2.53 -1.04
N GLY A 301 -3.76 2.10 -2.18
CA GLY A 301 -3.46 2.70 -3.48
C GLY A 301 -3.78 4.20 -3.53
N ASN A 302 -4.89 4.62 -2.92
CA ASN A 302 -5.27 6.04 -2.83
C ASN A 302 -4.34 6.84 -1.88
N MET A 303 -3.80 6.20 -0.84
CA MET A 303 -2.93 6.84 0.14
C MET A 303 -1.45 6.90 -0.30
N MET A 304 -1.08 6.20 -1.36
CA MET A 304 0.32 5.98 -1.74
C MET A 304 0.72 6.89 -2.90
N PRO A 305 1.87 7.61 -2.79
CA PRO A 305 2.43 8.31 -3.93
C PRO A 305 3.08 7.33 -4.91
N ALA A 306 3.21 7.75 -6.18
CA ALA A 306 3.95 6.99 -7.19
C ALA A 306 5.48 7.12 -7.06
N TYR A 307 5.94 8.04 -6.24
CA TYR A 307 7.36 8.36 -6.04
C TYR A 307 7.70 8.52 -4.56
N ARG A 308 8.97 8.48 -4.28
CA ARG A 308 9.52 8.78 -2.96
C ARG A 308 10.79 9.61 -3.06
N VAL A 309 10.86 10.68 -2.26
CA VAL A 309 12.08 11.45 -2.05
C VAL A 309 12.89 10.77 -0.94
N MET A 310 14.08 10.32 -1.27
CA MET A 310 14.99 9.65 -0.36
C MET A 310 15.72 10.65 0.54
N LYS A 311 16.43 10.16 1.55
CA LYS A 311 17.18 11.02 2.50
C LYS A 311 18.29 11.83 1.81
N ASP A 312 18.89 11.28 0.79
CA ASP A 312 19.92 11.93 -0.04
C ASP A 312 19.37 12.93 -1.06
N GLY A 313 18.04 13.10 -1.10
CA GLY A 313 17.35 13.97 -2.05
C GLY A 313 17.04 13.31 -3.38
N SER A 314 17.51 12.11 -3.66
CA SER A 314 17.15 11.36 -4.86
C SER A 314 15.67 10.98 -4.86
N ILE A 315 15.09 10.86 -6.06
CA ILE A 315 13.69 10.48 -6.24
C ILE A 315 13.66 9.11 -6.90
N ARG A 316 12.86 8.20 -6.35
CA ARG A 316 12.68 6.87 -6.89
C ARG A 316 11.19 6.50 -7.02
N PRO A 317 10.84 5.57 -7.94
CA PRO A 317 9.48 5.07 -8.03
C PRO A 317 9.10 4.25 -6.80
N VAL A 318 7.81 4.25 -6.47
CA VAL A 318 7.20 3.30 -5.52
C VAL A 318 6.53 2.21 -6.34
N TYR A 319 6.92 0.97 -6.12
CA TYR A 319 6.36 -0.19 -6.81
C TYR A 319 5.10 -0.68 -6.11
N PHE A 320 4.07 -0.93 -6.88
CA PHE A 320 2.78 -1.39 -6.37
C PHE A 320 2.35 -2.66 -7.10
N TYR A 321 2.17 -3.74 -6.36
CA TYR A 321 1.68 -5.01 -6.87
C TYR A 321 0.33 -5.33 -6.27
N CYS A 322 -0.62 -5.74 -7.12
CA CYS A 322 -1.91 -6.25 -6.68
C CYS A 322 -2.08 -7.67 -7.20
N VAL A 323 -2.31 -8.59 -6.29
CA VAL A 323 -2.50 -10.01 -6.58
C VAL A 323 -3.87 -10.43 -6.11
N ASP A 324 -4.69 -10.87 -7.03
CA ASP A 324 -6.06 -11.31 -6.75
C ASP A 324 -6.51 -12.28 -7.85
N VAL A 325 -7.48 -13.12 -7.55
CA VAL A 325 -8.15 -13.96 -8.53
C VAL A 325 -9.11 -13.16 -9.41
N SER A 326 -9.47 -11.95 -8.99
CA SER A 326 -10.39 -11.05 -9.68
C SER A 326 -9.64 -9.97 -10.46
N GLU A 327 -9.77 -9.98 -11.77
CA GLU A 327 -9.27 -8.92 -12.66
C GLU A 327 -9.88 -7.55 -12.33
N PHE A 328 -11.09 -7.50 -11.78
CA PHE A 328 -11.76 -6.24 -11.44
C PHE A 328 -10.98 -5.43 -10.43
N THR A 329 -10.46 -6.06 -9.37
CA THR A 329 -9.65 -5.39 -8.35
C THR A 329 -8.37 -4.82 -8.95
N ILE A 330 -7.73 -5.59 -9.81
CA ILE A 330 -6.47 -5.25 -10.47
C ILE A 330 -6.67 -4.07 -11.42
N ASN A 331 -7.68 -4.14 -12.29
CA ASN A 331 -7.97 -3.08 -13.26
C ASN A 331 -8.36 -1.78 -12.57
N LYS A 332 -9.16 -1.84 -11.50
CA LYS A 332 -9.55 -0.64 -10.74
C LYS A 332 -8.37 0.08 -10.09
N LEU A 333 -7.33 -0.65 -9.71
CA LEU A 333 -6.11 -0.07 -9.17
C LEU A 333 -5.18 0.48 -10.25
N ALA A 334 -5.10 -0.21 -11.40
CA ALA A 334 -4.34 0.27 -12.56
C ALA A 334 -4.92 1.59 -13.12
N ASP A 335 -6.24 1.73 -13.12
CA ASP A 335 -6.93 2.95 -13.59
C ASP A 335 -6.76 4.15 -12.66
N ARG A 336 -6.29 3.98 -11.42
CA ARG A 336 -6.13 5.05 -10.43
C ARG A 336 -4.74 5.69 -10.38
N GLY A 337 -3.92 5.47 -11.41
CA GLY A 337 -2.76 6.32 -11.68
C GLY A 337 -1.46 5.95 -10.96
N SER A 338 -1.29 4.77 -10.41
CA SER A 338 0.05 4.35 -10.01
C SER A 338 0.92 4.10 -11.24
N LEU A 339 2.01 4.87 -11.40
CA LEU A 339 2.97 4.73 -12.51
C LEU A 339 3.61 3.34 -12.60
N THR A 340 3.54 2.56 -11.55
CA THR A 340 4.23 1.27 -11.41
C THR A 340 3.29 0.17 -10.95
N ALA A 341 1.97 0.38 -11.02
CA ALA A 341 1.00 -0.65 -10.64
C ALA A 341 1.10 -1.85 -11.57
N ARG A 342 1.26 -3.02 -11.00
CA ARG A 342 1.24 -4.31 -11.71
C ARG A 342 0.21 -5.22 -11.09
N GLY A 343 -0.64 -5.78 -11.93
CA GLY A 343 -1.62 -6.78 -11.54
C GLY A 343 -1.14 -8.18 -11.88
N ILE A 344 -1.30 -9.11 -10.94
CA ILE A 344 -1.06 -10.53 -11.13
C ILE A 344 -2.37 -11.26 -10.80
N VAL A 345 -3.02 -11.80 -11.82
CA VAL A 345 -4.27 -12.58 -11.67
C VAL A 345 -3.90 -14.01 -11.32
N THR A 346 -3.95 -14.33 -10.05
CA THR A 346 -3.65 -15.69 -9.55
C THR A 346 -4.19 -15.89 -8.14
N ASN A 347 -4.20 -17.13 -7.67
CA ASN A 347 -4.47 -17.44 -6.28
C ASN A 347 -3.32 -16.92 -5.41
N VAL A 348 -3.65 -16.16 -4.36
CA VAL A 348 -2.64 -15.55 -3.47
C VAL A 348 -1.88 -16.57 -2.64
N GLN A 349 -2.44 -17.73 -2.38
CA GLN A 349 -1.79 -18.82 -1.66
C GLN A 349 -0.67 -19.40 -2.53
N ASP A 350 -0.94 -19.73 -3.79
CA ASP A 350 0.08 -20.15 -4.77
C ASP A 350 1.14 -19.07 -5.00
N PHE A 351 0.71 -17.80 -5.01
CA PHE A 351 1.61 -16.67 -5.20
C PHE A 351 2.67 -16.60 -4.09
N VAL A 352 2.29 -16.64 -2.81
CA VAL A 352 3.26 -16.51 -1.70
C VAL A 352 4.17 -17.73 -1.61
N VAL A 353 3.66 -18.93 -1.89
CA VAL A 353 4.46 -20.16 -1.95
C VAL A 353 5.49 -20.09 -3.10
N THR A 354 5.09 -19.57 -4.26
CA THR A 354 5.98 -19.36 -5.40
C THR A 354 7.08 -18.34 -5.08
N LEU A 355 6.72 -17.23 -4.41
CA LEU A 355 7.72 -16.25 -3.96
C LEU A 355 8.70 -16.84 -2.94
N GLN A 356 8.20 -17.58 -1.95
CA GLN A 356 9.05 -18.24 -0.97
C GLN A 356 10.10 -19.12 -1.66
N LYS A 357 9.68 -20.00 -2.57
CA LYS A 357 10.58 -20.88 -3.34
C LYS A 357 11.58 -20.09 -4.19
N GLY A 358 11.10 -19.06 -4.89
CA GLY A 358 11.94 -18.20 -5.75
C GLY A 358 12.98 -17.38 -4.98
N LEU A 359 12.70 -17.06 -3.71
CA LEU A 359 13.64 -16.37 -2.81
C LEU A 359 14.62 -17.33 -2.14
N GLY A 360 14.37 -18.65 -2.21
CA GLY A 360 15.21 -19.69 -1.60
C GLY A 360 14.95 -19.88 -0.09
N LEU A 361 13.71 -19.70 0.36
CA LEU A 361 13.31 -19.78 1.77
C LEU A 361 12.62 -21.10 2.12
#